data_92ee1ece2018aa8d693b86e97b09d1a9
#
_entry.id   92ee1ece2018aa8d693b86e97b09d1a9
#
_cell.length_a   1.000
_cell.length_b   1.000
_cell.length_c   1.000
_cell.angle_alpha   90.00
_cell.angle_beta   90.00
_cell.angle_gamma   90.00
#
_symmetry.space_group_name_H-M   'P 1'
#
loop_
_entity.id
_entity.type
_entity.pdbx_description
1 polymer ?
#
loop_
_entity_poly.entity_id
_entity_poly.type
_entity_poly.pdbx_seq_one_letter_code
_entity_poly.pdbx_strand_id
1 'polypeptide(L)'
;MDGDILMSKILKYKNEMFLFILVVITYLIITKIFFSKTTIFYDLNNTYDVLLDTDTGVLFNLNVFAISQDNSKHILFSAIISIFAYPIYLFCTSIANPGTTDFNSAYGFGLICLQIITSAMSITLVFNHIKKIKMQRLTLILLTMIMIFSFPQLFMTLNVERFIYSQFSLIFFIVIANKMKGKNSYLIELAAIPLFGITISNIYLYFFNMIFEFKLK
;
A
#
# COMPACT_ATOMS: atom_id res chain seq x y z
N MET A 1 -1.34 -21.58 28.88
CA MET A 1 -2.54 -21.61 28.03
C MET A 1 -2.54 -20.60 26.89
N ASP A 2 -1.95 -19.40 27.08
CA ASP A 2 -1.92 -18.38 26.00
C ASP A 2 -0.88 -18.64 24.91
N GLY A 3 0.23 -19.32 25.23
CA GLY A 3 1.29 -19.61 24.28
C GLY A 3 0.86 -20.57 23.15
N ASP A 4 0.10 -21.59 23.47
CA ASP A 4 -0.36 -22.58 22.50
C ASP A 4 -1.39 -22.03 21.51
N ILE A 5 -2.25 -21.11 21.99
CA ILE A 5 -3.22 -20.40 21.15
C ILE A 5 -2.50 -19.43 20.20
N LEU A 6 -1.49 -18.73 20.67
CA LEU A 6 -0.69 -17.83 19.82
C LEU A 6 0.09 -18.63 18.76
N MET A 7 0.72 -19.72 19.15
CA MET A 7 1.48 -20.60 18.25
C MET A 7 0.59 -21.20 17.15
N SER A 8 -0.61 -21.68 17.50
CA SER A 8 -1.57 -22.23 16.53
C SER A 8 -2.05 -21.17 15.53
N LYS A 9 -2.26 -19.93 15.96
CA LYS A 9 -2.60 -18.79 15.09
C LYS A 9 -1.46 -18.45 14.14
N ILE A 10 -0.22 -18.38 14.62
CA ILE A 10 0.97 -18.11 13.80
C ILE A 10 1.13 -19.20 12.73
N LEU A 11 1.02 -20.47 13.10
CA LEU A 11 1.11 -21.60 12.16
C LEU A 11 0.03 -21.53 11.06
N LYS A 12 -1.15 -21.06 11.39
CA LYS A 12 -2.27 -20.90 10.44
C LYS A 12 -1.94 -19.89 9.33
N TYR A 13 -1.20 -18.82 9.63
CA TYR A 13 -0.85 -17.75 8.67
C TYR A 13 0.60 -17.81 8.19
N LYS A 14 1.28 -18.94 8.42
CA LYS A 14 2.71 -19.10 8.05
C LYS A 14 2.99 -18.80 6.57
N ASN A 15 2.14 -19.27 5.68
CA ASN A 15 2.34 -19.09 4.24
C ASN A 15 2.14 -17.62 3.82
N GLU A 16 1.17 -16.93 4.40
CA GLU A 16 0.89 -15.53 4.16
C GLU A 16 2.03 -14.65 4.69
N MET A 17 2.54 -14.94 5.87
CA MET A 17 3.70 -14.24 6.45
C MET A 17 4.96 -14.47 5.61
N PHE A 18 5.20 -15.70 5.18
CA PHE A 18 6.32 -16.02 4.31
C PHE A 18 6.22 -15.27 2.97
N LEU A 19 5.04 -15.27 2.34
CA LEU A 19 4.80 -14.52 1.10
C LEU A 19 5.04 -13.02 1.30
N PHE A 20 4.52 -12.43 2.37
CA PHE A 20 4.70 -11.02 2.68
C PHE A 20 6.19 -10.66 2.77
N ILE A 21 6.97 -11.41 3.57
CA ILE A 21 8.41 -11.17 3.75
C ILE A 21 9.15 -11.35 2.42
N LEU A 22 8.83 -12.39 1.65
CA LEU A 22 9.43 -12.65 0.35
C LEU A 22 9.20 -11.48 -0.62
N VAL A 23 7.98 -10.96 -0.70
CA VAL A 23 7.64 -9.83 -1.57
C VAL A 23 8.37 -8.55 -1.12
N VAL A 24 8.41 -8.27 0.19
CA VAL A 24 9.16 -7.12 0.74
C VAL A 24 10.63 -7.20 0.36
N ILE A 25 11.28 -8.34 0.59
CA ILE A 25 12.70 -8.53 0.24
C ILE A 25 12.91 -8.38 -1.27
N THR A 26 12.06 -8.99 -2.08
CA THR A 26 12.15 -8.89 -3.56
C THR A 26 12.09 -7.44 -4.00
N TYR A 27 11.12 -6.67 -3.51
CA TYR A 27 10.95 -5.26 -3.89
C TYR A 27 12.07 -4.37 -3.35
N LEU A 28 12.59 -4.63 -2.16
CA LEU A 28 13.78 -3.92 -1.64
C LEU A 28 15.02 -4.16 -2.52
N ILE A 29 15.23 -5.40 -2.96
CA ILE A 29 16.36 -5.73 -3.86
C ILE A 29 16.19 -5.01 -5.20
N ILE A 30 15.00 -5.08 -5.80
CA ILE A 30 14.69 -4.42 -7.07
C ILE A 30 14.87 -2.90 -6.92
N THR A 31 14.31 -2.30 -5.86
CA THR A 31 14.47 -0.88 -5.56
C THR A 31 15.94 -0.49 -5.46
N LYS A 32 16.75 -1.25 -4.73
CA LYS A 32 18.19 -0.99 -4.60
C LYS A 32 18.90 -1.02 -5.96
N ILE A 33 18.56 -1.97 -6.84
CA ILE A 33 19.15 -2.06 -8.18
C ILE A 33 18.78 -0.83 -9.00
N PHE A 34 17.51 -0.44 -9.01
CA PHE A 34 17.05 0.74 -9.75
C PHE A 34 17.65 2.03 -9.20
N PHE A 35 17.70 2.22 -7.90
CA PHE A 35 18.37 3.37 -7.26
C PHE A 35 19.83 3.49 -7.64
N SER A 36 20.56 2.36 -7.70
CA SER A 36 21.99 2.37 -7.99
C SER A 36 22.32 2.56 -9.47
N LYS A 37 21.35 2.36 -10.38
CA LYS A 37 21.58 2.30 -11.83
C LYS A 37 20.84 3.38 -12.61
N THR A 38 19.81 4.00 -12.04
CA THR A 38 18.97 4.98 -12.73
C THR A 38 18.59 6.13 -11.81
N THR A 39 18.43 7.33 -12.38
CA THR A 39 17.83 8.51 -11.69
C THR A 39 16.34 8.65 -11.97
N ILE A 40 15.77 7.75 -12.78
CA ILE A 40 14.43 7.88 -13.36
C ILE A 40 13.34 7.99 -12.29
N PHE A 41 13.47 7.29 -11.16
CA PHE A 41 12.44 7.28 -10.12
C PHE A 41 12.66 8.30 -9.00
N TYR A 42 13.81 9.00 -8.97
CA TYR A 42 14.27 9.75 -7.79
C TYR A 42 14.96 11.06 -8.13
N ASP A 43 14.67 11.65 -9.27
CA ASP A 43 15.19 12.97 -9.60
C ASP A 43 14.41 14.02 -8.79
N LEU A 44 14.90 14.31 -7.59
CA LEU A 44 14.33 15.31 -6.67
C LEU A 44 14.40 16.75 -7.23
N ASN A 45 15.24 16.97 -8.22
CA ASN A 45 15.39 18.30 -8.86
C ASN A 45 14.37 18.51 -9.97
N ASN A 46 13.75 17.46 -10.47
CA ASN A 46 12.71 17.54 -11.48
C ASN A 46 11.34 17.57 -10.82
N THR A 47 10.68 18.70 -10.91
CA THR A 47 9.28 18.88 -10.50
C THR A 47 8.29 18.30 -11.52
N TYR A 48 8.79 17.73 -12.62
CA TYR A 48 8.00 17.18 -13.73
C TYR A 48 8.02 15.67 -13.72
N ASP A 49 6.97 15.10 -14.27
CA ASP A 49 6.75 13.69 -14.48
C ASP A 49 7.89 13.06 -15.29
N VAL A 50 8.76 12.32 -14.62
CA VAL A 50 9.97 11.78 -15.22
C VAL A 50 9.64 10.56 -16.08
N LEU A 51 8.59 9.82 -15.72
CA LEU A 51 8.17 8.62 -16.45
C LEU A 51 6.66 8.41 -16.31
N LEU A 52 5.95 8.35 -17.44
CA LEU A 52 4.52 8.04 -17.52
C LEU A 52 3.63 8.98 -16.69
N ASP A 53 3.93 10.26 -16.68
CA ASP A 53 3.10 11.29 -16.03
C ASP A 53 2.89 11.05 -14.53
N THR A 54 3.98 10.73 -13.81
CA THR A 54 3.95 10.44 -12.38
C THR A 54 4.22 11.68 -11.54
N ASP A 55 3.41 11.89 -10.50
CA ASP A 55 3.46 13.05 -9.59
C ASP A 55 4.52 12.91 -8.46
N THR A 56 5.60 12.18 -8.69
CA THR A 56 6.60 11.85 -7.66
C THR A 56 7.14 13.09 -6.96
N GLY A 57 7.50 14.13 -7.73
CA GLY A 57 8.01 15.39 -7.16
C GLY A 57 7.01 16.12 -6.26
N VAL A 58 5.73 16.03 -6.56
CA VAL A 58 4.66 16.60 -5.74
C VAL A 58 4.58 15.90 -4.38
N LEU A 59 4.72 14.57 -4.35
CA LEU A 59 4.66 13.80 -3.12
C LEU A 59 5.83 14.05 -2.18
N PHE A 60 7.03 14.28 -2.72
CA PHE A 60 8.22 14.63 -1.93
C PHE A 60 8.12 16.03 -1.31
N ASN A 61 7.41 16.95 -1.95
CA ASN A 61 7.24 18.33 -1.51
C ASN A 61 5.97 18.57 -0.68
N LEU A 62 5.17 17.53 -0.42
CA LEU A 62 3.97 17.67 0.39
C LEU A 62 4.31 17.98 1.85
N ASN A 63 3.58 18.95 2.41
CA ASN A 63 3.63 19.19 3.84
C ASN A 63 3.17 17.97 4.61
N VAL A 64 4.00 17.51 5.51
CA VAL A 64 3.71 16.37 6.38
C VAL A 64 2.46 16.68 7.21
N PHE A 65 1.54 15.72 7.30
CA PHE A 65 0.24 15.85 7.99
C PHE A 65 -0.73 16.92 7.46
N ALA A 66 -0.41 17.58 6.35
CA ALA A 66 -1.30 18.59 5.79
C ALA A 66 -2.49 17.93 5.07
N ILE A 67 -3.62 18.61 5.11
CA ILE A 67 -4.73 18.36 4.18
C ILE A 67 -4.33 19.03 2.87
N SER A 68 -4.25 18.28 1.79
CA SER A 68 -3.81 18.82 0.50
C SER A 68 -4.81 19.87 -0.01
N GLN A 69 -4.35 21.09 -0.13
CA GLN A 69 -5.15 22.19 -0.70
C GLN A 69 -5.15 22.14 -2.24
N ASP A 70 -4.10 21.61 -2.83
CA ASP A 70 -3.88 21.70 -4.27
C ASP A 70 -4.48 20.54 -5.07
N ASN A 71 -4.96 19.49 -4.41
CA ASN A 71 -5.45 18.32 -5.11
C ASN A 71 -6.77 17.79 -4.53
N SER A 72 -7.88 18.31 -5.08
CA SER A 72 -9.25 17.91 -4.69
C SER A 72 -9.54 16.42 -4.83
N LYS A 73 -8.71 15.68 -5.59
CA LYS A 73 -8.88 14.23 -5.80
C LYS A 73 -8.32 13.38 -4.66
N HIS A 74 -7.43 13.93 -3.82
CA HIS A 74 -6.65 13.21 -2.82
C HIS A 74 -6.62 13.94 -1.46
N ILE A 75 -7.78 14.30 -0.96
CA ILE A 75 -7.98 15.25 0.15
C ILE A 75 -7.22 14.88 1.42
N LEU A 76 -7.22 13.60 1.80
CA LEU A 76 -6.60 13.13 3.05
C LEU A 76 -5.32 12.32 2.81
N PHE A 77 -4.80 12.27 1.58
CA PHE A 77 -3.65 11.42 1.26
C PHE A 77 -2.46 11.72 2.17
N SER A 78 -2.00 12.97 2.20
CA SER A 78 -0.84 13.37 3.00
C SER A 78 -1.07 13.12 4.49
N ALA A 79 -2.24 13.48 5.01
CA ALA A 79 -2.58 13.27 6.42
C ALA A 79 -2.55 11.79 6.83
N ILE A 80 -3.13 10.90 6.01
CA ILE A 80 -3.18 9.46 6.31
C ILE A 80 -1.78 8.84 6.17
N ILE A 81 -1.09 9.14 5.07
CA ILE A 81 0.19 8.49 4.76
C ILE A 81 1.29 8.96 5.71
N SER A 82 1.29 10.22 6.12
CA SER A 82 2.26 10.73 7.08
C SER A 82 2.23 10.02 8.43
N ILE A 83 1.07 9.54 8.87
CA ILE A 83 0.96 8.76 10.13
C ILE A 83 1.92 7.54 10.10
N PHE A 84 2.07 6.93 8.93
CA PHE A 84 2.89 5.74 8.74
C PHE A 84 4.29 6.06 8.22
N ALA A 85 4.42 6.99 7.28
CA ALA A 85 5.69 7.34 6.66
C ALA A 85 6.60 8.13 7.60
N TYR A 86 6.05 9.01 8.44
CA TYR A 86 6.84 9.84 9.33
C TYR A 86 7.62 9.05 10.40
N PRO A 87 7.05 8.03 11.07
CA PRO A 87 7.82 7.16 11.96
C PRO A 87 8.96 6.41 11.25
N ILE A 88 8.73 5.95 10.00
CA ILE A 88 9.79 5.30 9.21
C ILE A 88 10.90 6.29 8.90
N TYR A 89 10.55 7.51 8.50
CA TYR A 89 11.51 8.59 8.31
C TYR A 89 12.35 8.84 9.57
N LEU A 90 11.72 8.99 10.74
CA LEU A 90 12.42 9.21 12.00
C LEU A 90 13.37 8.04 12.35
N PHE A 91 12.94 6.83 12.10
CA PHE A 91 13.77 5.64 12.29
C PHE A 91 14.98 5.64 11.36
N CYS A 92 14.76 5.90 10.07
CA CYS A 92 15.84 5.97 9.08
C CYS A 92 16.85 7.07 9.40
N THR A 93 16.40 8.25 9.81
CA THR A 93 17.27 9.38 10.17
C THR A 93 18.03 9.15 11.48
N SER A 94 17.50 8.35 12.40
CA SER A 94 18.21 8.00 13.64
C SER A 94 19.39 7.05 13.39
N ILE A 95 19.35 6.28 12.30
CA ILE A 95 20.41 5.34 11.91
C ILE A 95 21.42 6.01 10.96
N ALA A 96 20.93 6.84 10.03
CA ALA A 96 21.77 7.63 9.16
C ALA A 96 22.27 8.87 9.92
N ASN A 97 23.57 9.21 9.76
CA ASN A 97 24.15 10.41 10.41
C ASN A 97 23.29 11.65 10.13
N PRO A 98 22.69 12.28 11.18
CA PRO A 98 21.66 13.30 11.02
C PRO A 98 22.14 14.62 10.42
N GLY A 99 23.40 14.76 10.03
CA GLY A 99 23.95 15.99 9.46
C GLY A 99 24.08 16.03 7.94
N THR A 100 23.75 14.97 7.22
CA THR A 100 24.10 14.82 5.80
C THR A 100 22.89 14.58 4.87
N THR A 101 21.70 14.35 5.38
CA THR A 101 20.52 14.07 4.56
C THR A 101 19.52 15.22 4.60
N ASP A 102 19.23 15.76 3.40
CA ASP A 102 18.10 16.65 3.21
C ASP A 102 16.79 15.95 3.65
N PHE A 103 15.89 16.71 4.33
CA PHE A 103 14.61 16.21 4.83
C PHE A 103 13.81 15.50 3.73
N ASN A 104 13.72 16.11 2.54
CA ASN A 104 12.91 15.59 1.44
C ASN A 104 13.42 14.22 0.99
N SER A 105 14.73 14.03 0.88
CA SER A 105 15.34 12.76 0.49
C SER A 105 15.10 11.67 1.53
N ALA A 106 15.22 11.98 2.82
CA ALA A 106 15.01 11.04 3.89
C ALA A 106 13.52 10.67 4.07
N TYR A 107 12.63 11.64 3.93
CA TYR A 107 11.19 11.39 3.96
C TYR A 107 10.73 10.60 2.73
N GLY A 108 11.27 10.92 1.55
CA GLY A 108 11.05 10.16 0.33
C GLY A 108 11.44 8.70 0.47
N PHE A 109 12.57 8.40 1.12
CA PHE A 109 12.94 7.02 1.45
C PHE A 109 11.93 6.34 2.37
N GLY A 110 11.42 7.06 3.37
CA GLY A 110 10.33 6.58 4.23
C GLY A 110 9.06 6.24 3.44
N LEU A 111 8.69 7.07 2.47
CA LEU A 111 7.55 6.81 1.57
C LEU A 111 7.76 5.56 0.73
N ILE A 112 8.96 5.36 0.17
CA ILE A 112 9.28 4.16 -0.62
C ILE A 112 9.18 2.89 0.23
N CYS A 113 9.74 2.91 1.43
CA CYS A 113 9.63 1.77 2.36
C CYS A 113 8.16 1.45 2.67
N LEU A 114 7.37 2.48 2.97
CA LEU A 114 5.94 2.32 3.22
C LEU A 114 5.20 1.76 2.00
N GLN A 115 5.55 2.24 0.80
CA GLN A 115 4.95 1.80 -0.45
C GLN A 115 5.23 0.32 -0.73
N ILE A 116 6.47 -0.14 -0.50
CA ILE A 116 6.85 -1.56 -0.60
C ILE A 116 6.03 -2.41 0.37
N ILE A 117 5.92 -1.97 1.63
CA ILE A 117 5.12 -2.66 2.64
C ILE A 117 3.65 -2.73 2.22
N THR A 118 3.07 -1.61 1.77
CA THR A 118 1.68 -1.52 1.33
C THR A 118 1.39 -2.41 0.13
N SER A 119 2.33 -2.46 -0.82
CA SER A 119 2.26 -3.35 -1.99
C SER A 119 2.30 -4.82 -1.57
N ALA A 120 3.22 -5.21 -0.68
CA ALA A 120 3.31 -6.57 -0.16
C ALA A 120 2.04 -6.97 0.62
N MET A 121 1.45 -6.05 1.40
CA MET A 121 0.17 -6.26 2.07
C MET A 121 -0.96 -6.50 1.07
N SER A 122 -1.03 -5.70 0.00
CA SER A 122 -2.03 -5.86 -1.07
C SER A 122 -1.96 -7.25 -1.71
N ILE A 123 -0.76 -7.67 -2.11
CA ILE A 123 -0.52 -8.99 -2.71
C ILE A 123 -0.90 -10.12 -1.75
N THR A 124 -0.52 -9.99 -0.49
CA THR A 124 -0.82 -10.99 0.55
C THR A 124 -2.33 -11.09 0.83
N LEU A 125 -3.05 -9.98 0.86
CA LEU A 125 -4.51 -9.95 1.02
C LEU A 125 -5.21 -10.62 -0.16
N VAL A 126 -4.79 -10.33 -1.39
CA VAL A 126 -5.33 -10.97 -2.61
C VAL A 126 -5.03 -12.47 -2.60
N PHE A 127 -3.79 -12.86 -2.32
CA PHE A 127 -3.41 -14.28 -2.19
C PHE A 127 -4.31 -15.02 -1.19
N ASN A 128 -4.51 -14.45 0.02
CA ASN A 128 -5.37 -15.05 1.04
C ASN A 128 -6.84 -15.12 0.60
N HIS A 129 -7.31 -14.14 -0.17
CA HIS A 129 -8.67 -14.14 -0.70
C HIS A 129 -8.85 -15.21 -1.79
N ILE A 130 -7.94 -15.29 -2.75
CA ILE A 130 -7.99 -16.29 -3.84
C ILE A 130 -7.81 -17.71 -3.32
N LYS A 131 -6.94 -17.92 -2.33
CA LYS A 131 -6.74 -19.22 -1.66
C LYS A 131 -8.05 -19.82 -1.13
N LYS A 132 -9.02 -19.02 -0.72
CA LYS A 132 -10.33 -19.45 -0.23
C LYS A 132 -11.25 -20.02 -1.32
N ILE A 133 -10.99 -19.66 -2.59
CA ILE A 133 -11.79 -20.12 -3.76
C ILE A 133 -11.46 -21.56 -4.16
N LYS A 134 -10.58 -22.25 -3.42
CA LYS A 134 -10.19 -23.66 -3.68
C LYS A 134 -9.63 -23.92 -5.09
N MET A 135 -8.85 -22.96 -5.61
CA MET A 135 -8.14 -23.12 -6.88
C MET A 135 -7.02 -24.16 -6.80
N GLN A 136 -6.63 -24.69 -7.95
CA GLN A 136 -5.44 -25.54 -8.03
C GLN A 136 -4.20 -24.77 -7.54
N ARG A 137 -3.33 -25.45 -6.79
CA ARG A 137 -2.14 -24.84 -6.19
C ARG A 137 -1.23 -24.15 -7.22
N LEU A 138 -1.05 -24.78 -8.38
CA LEU A 138 -0.24 -24.21 -9.45
C LEU A 138 -0.83 -22.89 -9.95
N THR A 139 -2.13 -22.84 -10.21
CA THR A 139 -2.82 -21.62 -10.65
C THR A 139 -2.69 -20.49 -9.62
N LEU A 140 -2.83 -20.80 -8.33
CA LEU A 140 -2.65 -19.82 -7.25
C LEU A 140 -1.23 -19.24 -7.26
N ILE A 141 -0.21 -20.09 -7.41
CA ILE A 141 1.20 -19.66 -7.49
C ILE A 141 1.41 -18.79 -8.72
N LEU A 142 0.94 -19.20 -9.90
CA LEU A 142 1.11 -18.43 -11.14
C LEU A 142 0.44 -17.07 -11.07
N LEU A 143 -0.81 -16.99 -10.57
CA LEU A 143 -1.49 -15.70 -10.38
C LEU A 143 -0.76 -14.79 -9.40
N THR A 144 -0.21 -15.35 -8.32
CA THR A 144 0.57 -14.58 -7.35
C THR A 144 1.85 -14.06 -7.98
N MET A 145 2.55 -14.88 -8.76
CA MET A 145 3.77 -14.46 -9.48
C MET A 145 3.47 -13.38 -10.53
N ILE A 146 2.39 -13.53 -11.30
CA ILE A 146 1.95 -12.48 -12.23
C ILE A 146 1.69 -11.17 -11.47
N MET A 147 1.02 -11.24 -10.33
CA MET A 147 0.73 -10.03 -9.53
C MET A 147 2.02 -9.39 -9.01
N ILE A 148 3.01 -10.18 -8.54
CA ILE A 148 4.30 -9.67 -8.03
C ILE A 148 5.12 -9.02 -9.15
N PHE A 149 5.20 -9.66 -10.32
CA PHE A 149 6.12 -9.29 -11.40
C PHE A 149 5.46 -8.56 -12.57
N SER A 150 4.15 -8.26 -12.50
CA SER A 150 3.51 -7.46 -13.54
C SER A 150 4.12 -6.06 -13.59
N PHE A 151 4.30 -5.53 -14.79
CA PHE A 151 4.85 -4.19 -14.98
C PHE A 151 4.11 -3.11 -14.19
N PRO A 152 2.76 -3.04 -14.20
CA PRO A 152 2.04 -2.03 -13.41
C PRO A 152 2.33 -2.12 -11.92
N GLN A 153 2.38 -3.34 -11.36
CA GLN A 153 2.64 -3.53 -9.94
C GLN A 153 4.06 -3.12 -9.56
N LEU A 154 5.06 -3.54 -10.34
CA LEU A 154 6.45 -3.16 -10.13
C LEU A 154 6.62 -1.64 -10.26
N PHE A 155 6.12 -1.07 -11.36
CA PHE A 155 6.22 0.35 -11.64
C PHE A 155 5.61 1.20 -10.51
N MET A 156 4.38 0.88 -10.11
CA MET A 156 3.67 1.60 -9.04
C MET A 156 4.29 1.38 -7.66
N THR A 157 5.04 0.29 -7.46
CA THR A 157 5.73 0.04 -6.19
C THR A 157 7.06 0.78 -6.12
N LEU A 158 7.78 0.90 -7.24
CA LEU A 158 9.09 1.54 -7.30
C LEU A 158 9.00 3.06 -7.41
N ASN A 159 7.97 3.54 -8.05
CA ASN A 159 7.74 4.97 -8.21
C ASN A 159 6.83 5.48 -7.10
N VAL A 160 7.25 6.55 -6.40
CA VAL A 160 6.44 7.10 -5.29
C VAL A 160 5.20 7.75 -5.84
N GLU A 161 4.10 7.01 -5.70
CA GLU A 161 2.80 7.38 -6.25
C GLU A 161 1.64 6.98 -5.34
N ARG A 162 0.49 7.61 -5.54
CA ARG A 162 -0.73 7.37 -4.77
C ARG A 162 -1.41 6.06 -5.11
N PHE A 163 -1.11 5.46 -6.27
CA PHE A 163 -1.82 4.30 -6.80
C PHE A 163 -1.71 3.05 -5.95
N ILE A 164 -0.56 2.77 -5.36
CA ILE A 164 -0.38 1.61 -4.46
C ILE A 164 -1.24 1.74 -3.20
N TYR A 165 -1.34 2.93 -2.64
CA TYR A 165 -2.18 3.17 -1.46
C TYR A 165 -3.67 3.09 -1.82
N SER A 166 -4.05 3.58 -3.00
CA SER A 166 -5.40 3.45 -3.54
C SER A 166 -5.74 1.97 -3.79
N GLN A 167 -4.87 1.21 -4.41
CA GLN A 167 -5.01 -0.23 -4.61
C GLN A 167 -5.19 -0.97 -3.28
N PHE A 168 -4.35 -0.67 -2.30
CA PHE A 168 -4.46 -1.28 -0.97
C PHE A 168 -5.79 -0.97 -0.31
N SER A 169 -6.23 0.28 -0.32
CA SER A 169 -7.50 0.69 0.30
C SER A 169 -8.71 0.03 -0.36
N LEU A 170 -8.68 -0.13 -1.70
CA LEU A 170 -9.71 -0.88 -2.44
C LEU A 170 -9.76 -2.35 -2.03
N ILE A 171 -8.62 -3.04 -2.03
CA ILE A 171 -8.53 -4.45 -1.65
C ILE A 171 -8.94 -4.63 -0.19
N PHE A 172 -8.45 -3.79 0.70
CA PHE A 172 -8.76 -3.82 2.12
C PHE A 172 -10.26 -3.65 2.37
N PHE A 173 -10.88 -2.66 1.71
CA PHE A 173 -12.32 -2.44 1.80
C PHE A 173 -13.11 -3.66 1.32
N ILE A 174 -12.78 -4.25 0.16
CA ILE A 174 -13.44 -5.45 -0.37
C ILE A 174 -13.33 -6.62 0.63
N VAL A 175 -12.15 -6.83 1.22
CA VAL A 175 -11.94 -7.90 2.21
C VAL A 175 -12.79 -7.68 3.46
N ILE A 176 -12.86 -6.45 3.98
CA ILE A 176 -13.68 -6.11 5.15
C ILE A 176 -15.17 -6.25 4.82
N ALA A 177 -15.64 -5.69 3.71
CA ALA A 177 -17.03 -5.78 3.27
C ALA A 177 -17.49 -7.25 3.14
N ASN A 178 -16.68 -8.08 2.48
CA ASN A 178 -16.99 -9.52 2.35
C ASN A 178 -17.01 -10.24 3.70
N LYS A 179 -16.14 -9.90 4.64
CA LYS A 179 -16.11 -10.49 5.97
C LYS A 179 -17.29 -10.07 6.84
N MET A 180 -17.79 -8.87 6.66
CA MET A 180 -18.88 -8.26 7.44
C MET A 180 -20.24 -8.35 6.76
N LYS A 181 -20.33 -9.05 5.62
CA LYS A 181 -21.58 -9.23 4.88
C LYS A 181 -22.71 -9.73 5.79
N GLY A 182 -23.83 -9.01 5.77
CA GLY A 182 -25.00 -9.30 6.61
C GLY A 182 -24.89 -8.91 8.08
N LYS A 183 -23.81 -8.22 8.48
CA LYS A 183 -23.62 -7.69 9.83
C LYS A 183 -23.60 -6.18 9.80
N ASN A 184 -24.31 -5.53 10.70
CA ASN A 184 -24.10 -4.10 10.94
C ASN A 184 -22.72 -3.93 11.58
N SER A 185 -21.77 -3.36 10.85
CA SER A 185 -20.41 -3.22 11.34
C SER A 185 -19.84 -1.85 10.98
N TYR A 186 -19.50 -1.07 12.01
CA TYR A 186 -18.75 0.18 11.87
C TYR A 186 -17.37 -0.02 11.22
N LEU A 187 -16.91 -1.27 11.09
CA LEU A 187 -15.64 -1.58 10.41
C LEU A 187 -15.71 -1.30 8.90
N ILE A 188 -16.90 -1.34 8.30
CA ILE A 188 -17.10 -1.00 6.89
C ILE A 188 -16.91 0.51 6.72
N GLU A 189 -17.52 1.32 7.60
CA GLU A 189 -17.38 2.78 7.60
C GLU A 189 -15.92 3.19 7.85
N LEU A 190 -15.25 2.56 8.83
CA LEU A 190 -13.82 2.80 9.08
C LEU A 190 -12.94 2.44 7.88
N ALA A 191 -13.24 1.36 7.18
CA ALA A 191 -12.51 0.99 5.96
C ALA A 191 -12.80 1.93 4.79
N ALA A 192 -13.94 2.63 4.78
CA ALA A 192 -14.26 3.61 3.77
C ALA A 192 -13.48 4.93 3.93
N ILE A 193 -12.99 5.26 5.12
CA ILE A 193 -12.20 6.48 5.36
C ILE A 193 -10.93 6.53 4.50
N PRO A 194 -10.01 5.55 4.55
CA PRO A 194 -8.85 5.55 3.66
C PRO A 194 -9.23 5.35 2.20
N LEU A 195 -10.30 4.61 1.91
CA LEU A 195 -10.80 4.43 0.55
C LEU A 195 -11.12 5.77 -0.11
N PHE A 196 -11.89 6.61 0.56
CA PHE A 196 -12.26 7.94 0.10
C PHE A 196 -11.11 8.95 0.23
N GLY A 197 -10.39 8.92 1.36
CA GLY A 197 -9.38 9.92 1.68
C GLY A 197 -8.14 9.86 0.78
N ILE A 198 -7.76 8.67 0.32
CA ILE A 198 -6.63 8.48 -0.60
C ILE A 198 -7.02 8.87 -2.02
N THR A 199 -8.20 8.44 -2.48
CA THR A 199 -8.70 8.77 -3.82
C THR A 199 -10.22 8.89 -3.80
N ILE A 200 -10.73 10.09 -4.05
CA ILE A 200 -12.16 10.41 -3.89
C ILE A 200 -13.07 9.51 -4.77
N SER A 201 -12.63 9.18 -5.98
CA SER A 201 -13.39 8.32 -6.89
C SER A 201 -13.63 6.91 -6.35
N ASN A 202 -12.81 6.43 -5.42
CA ASN A 202 -12.97 5.10 -4.82
C ASN A 202 -14.23 4.99 -3.95
N ILE A 203 -14.86 6.11 -3.60
CA ILE A 203 -16.12 6.14 -2.82
C ILE A 203 -17.25 5.41 -3.53
N TYR A 204 -17.22 5.31 -4.87
CA TYR A 204 -18.23 4.56 -5.62
C TYR A 204 -18.31 3.10 -5.17
N LEU A 205 -17.20 2.48 -4.80
CA LEU A 205 -17.20 1.10 -4.30
C LEU A 205 -17.98 0.97 -2.99
N TYR A 206 -17.88 1.96 -2.10
CA TYR A 206 -18.67 2.01 -0.87
C TYR A 206 -20.17 2.11 -1.17
N PHE A 207 -20.57 3.00 -2.06
CA PHE A 207 -21.98 3.14 -2.46
C PHE A 207 -22.52 1.86 -3.13
N PHE A 208 -21.75 1.23 -4.02
CA PHE A 208 -22.15 -0.05 -4.59
C PHE A 208 -22.34 -1.12 -3.52
N ASN A 209 -21.42 -1.23 -2.56
CA ASN A 209 -21.59 -2.17 -1.47
C ASN A 209 -22.87 -1.92 -0.67
N MET A 210 -23.17 -0.67 -0.34
CA MET A 210 -24.42 -0.28 0.34
C MET A 210 -25.67 -0.67 -0.45
N ILE A 211 -25.70 -0.37 -1.75
CA ILE A 211 -26.84 -0.71 -2.61
C ILE A 211 -27.07 -2.22 -2.65
N PHE A 212 -26.02 -3.01 -2.76
CA PHE A 212 -26.14 -4.48 -2.79
C PHE A 212 -26.57 -5.05 -1.43
N GLU A 213 -26.12 -4.50 -0.32
CA GLU A 213 -26.55 -4.94 0.99
C GLU A 213 -28.03 -4.58 1.28
N PHE A 214 -28.49 -3.41 0.85
CA PHE A 214 -29.90 -3.01 1.01
C PHE A 214 -30.86 -3.81 0.11
N LYS A 215 -30.41 -4.27 -1.05
CA LYS A 215 -31.26 -5.11 -1.93
C LYS A 215 -31.37 -6.57 -1.50
N LEU A 216 -30.51 -7.02 -0.59
CA LEU A 216 -30.50 -8.40 -0.10
C LEU A 216 -31.24 -8.55 1.25
N LYS A 217 -31.79 -7.46 1.79
CA LYS A 217 -32.72 -7.45 2.92
C LYS A 217 -34.17 -7.29 2.42
#